data_c7c1297fcab38c0050ea8c506b6d7efd
#
_entry.id   c7c1297fcab38c0050ea8c506b6d7efd
#
_cell.length_a   1.000
_cell.length_b   1.000
_cell.length_c   1.000
_cell.angle_alpha   90.00
_cell.angle_beta   90.00
_cell.angle_gamma   90.00
#
_symmetry.space_group_name_H-M   'P 1'
#
loop_
_entity.id
_entity.type
_entity.pdbx_description
1 polymer ?
#
loop_
_entity_poly.entity_id
_entity_poly.type
_entity_poly.pdbx_seq_one_letter_code
_entity_poly.pdbx_strand_id
1 'polypeptide(L)' 'MDARKFECIVPALSTAVVDLIMKRNDWDEDTAITRFMRSEVYDRLQDKETKTWHFSALLLAELFDDEQNGELVWPEVG' A
#
# COMPACT_ATOMS: atom_id res chain seq x y z
N MET A 1 -5.61 -11.90 -15.67
CA MET A 1 -4.29 -11.89 -15.02
C MET A 1 -4.10 -13.16 -14.23
N ASP A 2 -2.98 -13.79 -14.34
CA ASP A 2 -2.73 -15.03 -13.61
C ASP A 2 -2.20 -14.74 -12.19
N ALA A 3 -2.26 -15.76 -11.34
CA ALA A 3 -1.86 -15.65 -9.95
C ALA A 3 -0.37 -15.31 -9.78
N ARG A 4 0.46 -15.72 -10.72
CA ARG A 4 1.90 -15.44 -10.66
C ARG A 4 2.20 -13.95 -10.73
N LYS A 5 1.51 -13.23 -11.62
CA LYS A 5 1.71 -11.79 -11.75
C LYS A 5 1.28 -11.07 -10.49
N PHE A 6 0.15 -11.49 -9.92
CA PHE A 6 -0.31 -10.93 -8.65
C PHE A 6 0.71 -11.16 -7.53
N GLU A 7 1.24 -12.39 -7.43
CA GLU A 7 2.21 -12.74 -6.41
C GLU A 7 3.52 -11.94 -6.52
N CYS A 8 3.89 -11.54 -7.74
CA CYS A 8 5.09 -10.72 -7.95
C CYS A 8 4.82 -9.24 -7.71
N ILE A 9 3.64 -8.77 -8.09
CA ILE A 9 3.29 -7.35 -8.01
C ILE A 9 3.13 -6.89 -6.57
N VAL A 10 2.45 -7.67 -5.72
CA VAL A 10 2.18 -7.27 -4.34
C VAL A 10 3.45 -7.05 -3.53
N PRO A 11 4.42 -7.97 -3.51
CA PRO A 11 5.68 -7.71 -2.80
C PRO A 11 6.45 -6.52 -3.36
N ALA A 12 6.47 -6.36 -4.68
CA ALA A 12 7.18 -5.23 -5.29
C ALA A 12 6.54 -3.90 -4.93
N LEU A 13 5.21 -3.82 -4.99
CA LEU A 13 4.49 -2.63 -4.59
C LEU A 13 4.66 -2.34 -3.11
N SER A 14 4.59 -3.37 -2.27
CA SER A 14 4.76 -3.21 -0.82
C SER A 14 6.12 -2.61 -0.49
N THR A 15 7.18 -3.10 -1.13
CA THR A 15 8.53 -2.56 -0.94
C THR A 15 8.61 -1.10 -1.35
N ALA A 16 8.05 -0.77 -2.51
CA ALA A 16 8.06 0.61 -3.01
C ALA A 16 7.26 1.54 -2.09
N VAL A 17 6.10 1.09 -1.61
CA VAL A 17 5.27 1.89 -0.71
C VAL A 17 5.99 2.11 0.63
N VAL A 18 6.60 1.06 1.18
CA VAL A 18 7.36 1.18 2.44
C VAL A 18 8.48 2.21 2.29
N ASP A 19 9.20 2.17 1.17
CA ASP A 19 10.27 3.14 0.92
C ASP A 19 9.73 4.57 0.90
N LEU A 20 8.61 4.80 0.24
CA LEU A 20 7.98 6.12 0.21
C LEU A 20 7.51 6.56 1.59
N ILE A 21 6.90 5.65 2.36
CA ILE A 21 6.43 5.95 3.71
C ILE A 21 7.59 6.33 4.61
N MET A 22 8.70 5.62 4.53
CA MET A 22 9.90 5.92 5.30
C MET A 22 10.37 7.36 5.05
N LYS A 23 10.43 7.73 3.79
CA LYS A 23 10.88 9.08 3.38
C LYS A 23 9.89 10.17 3.79
N ARG A 24 8.61 9.90 3.67
CA ARG A 24 7.57 10.90 3.95
C ARG A 24 7.39 11.16 5.44
N ASN A 25 7.64 10.14 6.27
CA ASN A 25 7.39 10.21 7.71
C ASN A 25 8.67 10.21 8.54
N ASP A 26 9.82 10.10 7.90
CA ASP A 26 11.11 9.99 8.57
C ASP A 26 11.13 8.83 9.55
N TRP A 27 10.57 7.70 9.14
CA TRP A 27 10.55 6.46 9.91
C TRP A 27 11.66 5.53 9.47
N ASP A 28 12.11 4.66 10.39
CA ASP A 28 13.00 3.58 10.01
C ASP A 28 12.21 2.47 9.31
N GLU A 29 12.94 1.51 8.74
CA GLU A 29 12.34 0.43 7.98
C GLU A 29 11.37 -0.40 8.83
N ASP A 30 11.79 -0.78 10.03
CA ASP A 30 10.95 -1.62 10.91
C ASP A 30 9.64 -0.93 11.25
N THR A 31 9.70 0.36 11.57
CA THR A 31 8.50 1.13 11.89
C THR A 31 7.57 1.23 10.69
N ALA A 32 8.13 1.55 9.52
CA ALA A 32 7.34 1.69 8.30
C ALA A 32 6.68 0.38 7.92
N ILE A 33 7.43 -0.73 7.95
CA ILE A 33 6.90 -2.04 7.61
C ILE A 33 5.78 -2.44 8.58
N THR A 34 6.01 -2.28 9.88
CA THR A 34 5.03 -2.66 10.89
C THR A 34 3.74 -1.87 10.73
N ARG A 35 3.85 -0.57 10.55
CA ARG A 35 2.66 0.27 10.38
C ARG A 35 1.94 -0.01 9.07
N PHE A 36 2.68 -0.22 7.99
CA PHE A 36 2.08 -0.53 6.70
C PHE A 36 1.33 -1.87 6.74
N MET A 37 1.93 -2.88 7.35
CA MET A 37 1.30 -4.21 7.43
C MET A 37 0.04 -4.23 8.27
N ARG A 38 -0.12 -3.26 9.17
CA ARG A 38 -1.32 -3.13 9.99
C ARG A 38 -2.38 -2.23 9.36
N SER A 39 -2.06 -1.61 8.24
CA SER A 39 -2.96 -0.66 7.61
C SER A 39 -4.03 -1.34 6.77
N GLU A 40 -5.14 -0.65 6.56
CA GLU A 40 -6.19 -1.09 5.64
C GLU A 40 -5.69 -1.11 4.21
N VAL A 41 -4.77 -0.21 3.88
CA VAL A 41 -4.17 -0.17 2.53
C VAL A 41 -3.49 -1.50 2.23
N TYR A 42 -2.70 -2.02 3.16
CA TYR A 42 -2.03 -3.30 2.97
C TYR A 42 -3.04 -4.45 2.88
N ASP A 43 -4.05 -4.42 3.72
CA ASP A 43 -5.11 -5.42 3.73
C ASP A 43 -5.79 -5.50 2.37
N ARG A 44 -6.13 -4.36 1.79
CA ARG A 44 -6.76 -4.31 0.48
C ARG A 44 -5.79 -4.68 -0.65
N LEU A 45 -4.52 -4.32 -0.49
CA LEU A 45 -3.50 -4.66 -1.48
C LEU A 45 -3.36 -6.18 -1.62
N GLN A 46 -3.48 -6.91 -0.51
CA GLN A 46 -3.41 -8.36 -0.51
C GLN A 46 -4.67 -9.03 -1.06
N ASP A 47 -5.78 -8.31 -1.09
CA ASP A 47 -7.04 -8.84 -1.58
C ASP A 47 -7.14 -8.61 -3.09
N LYS A 48 -7.04 -9.69 -3.84
CA LYS A 48 -7.08 -9.67 -5.30
C LYS A 48 -8.35 -9.04 -5.84
N GLU A 49 -9.47 -9.19 -5.14
CA GLU A 49 -10.76 -8.70 -5.61
C GLU A 49 -10.91 -7.19 -5.50
N THR A 50 -10.16 -6.54 -4.61
CA THR A 50 -10.23 -5.08 -4.47
C THR A 50 -9.53 -4.34 -5.60
N LYS A 51 -8.68 -5.05 -6.36
CA LYS A 51 -7.87 -4.50 -7.45
C LYS A 51 -6.94 -3.37 -7.02
N THR A 52 -6.67 -3.26 -5.74
CA THR A 52 -5.76 -2.24 -5.19
C THR A 52 -4.35 -2.38 -5.77
N TRP A 53 -3.98 -3.59 -6.16
CA TRP A 53 -2.67 -3.88 -6.75
C TRP A 53 -2.48 -3.19 -8.12
N HIS A 54 -3.51 -2.61 -8.71
CA HIS A 54 -3.41 -1.80 -9.93
C HIS A 54 -2.92 -0.39 -9.66
N PHE A 55 -3.00 0.06 -8.40
CA PHE A 55 -2.61 1.42 -8.05
C PHE A 55 -1.09 1.56 -8.04
N SER A 56 -0.62 2.79 -8.30
CA SER A 56 0.81 3.07 -8.21
C SER A 56 1.26 3.08 -6.76
N ALA A 57 2.56 2.85 -6.54
CA ALA A 57 3.13 2.91 -5.19
C ALA A 57 2.91 4.29 -4.55
N LEU A 58 3.03 5.35 -5.34
CA LEU A 58 2.80 6.71 -4.84
C LEU A 58 1.38 6.89 -4.34
N LEU A 59 0.40 6.42 -5.12
CA LEU A 59 -1.00 6.52 -4.70
C LEU A 59 -1.25 5.72 -3.43
N LEU A 60 -0.70 4.51 -3.35
CA LEU A 60 -0.85 3.69 -2.15
C LEU A 60 -0.22 4.36 -0.93
N ALA A 61 0.93 5.01 -1.09
CA ALA A 61 1.55 5.75 0.00
C ALA A 61 0.70 6.93 0.44
N GLU A 62 0.08 7.63 -0.49
CA GLU A 62 -0.84 8.73 -0.17
C GLU A 62 -2.07 8.23 0.57
N LEU A 63 -2.64 7.13 0.13
CA LEU A 63 -3.79 6.52 0.81
C LEU A 63 -3.41 6.09 2.23
N PHE A 64 -2.22 5.53 2.39
CA PHE A 64 -1.73 5.18 3.71
C PHE A 64 -1.62 6.42 4.62
N ASP A 65 -1.06 7.52 4.11
CA ASP A 65 -0.96 8.75 4.89
C ASP A 65 -2.33 9.27 5.29
N ASP A 66 -3.30 9.22 4.36
CA ASP A 66 -4.67 9.63 4.65
C ASP A 66 -5.29 8.76 5.73
N GLU A 67 -5.02 7.46 5.70
CA GLU A 67 -5.50 6.55 6.73
C GLU A 67 -4.95 6.91 8.11
N GLN A 68 -3.65 7.25 8.17
CA GLN A 68 -3.02 7.65 9.44
C GLN A 68 -3.63 8.93 10.00
N ASN A 69 -4.13 9.79 9.14
CA ASN A 69 -4.79 11.04 9.53
C ASN A 69 -6.29 10.91 9.73
N GLY A 70 -6.85 9.73 9.52
CA GLY A 70 -8.29 9.49 9.62
C GLY A 70 -9.09 10.08 8.47
N GLU A 71 -8.46 10.33 7.34
CA GLU A 71 -9.06 10.98 6.17
C GLU A 71 -9.15 10.06 4.95
N LEU A 72 -8.96 8.77 5.15
CA LEU A 72 -8.90 7.82 4.04
C LEU A 72 -10.20 7.75 3.26
N VAL A 73 -10.10 8.01 1.96
CA VAL A 73 -11.19 7.85 1.01
C VAL A 73 -10.66 7.03 -0.16
N TRP A 74 -11.27 5.88 -0.40
CA TRP A 74 -10.83 5.01 -1.49
C TRP A 74 -11.31 5.55 -2.82
N PRO A 75 -10.42 5.70 -3.82
CA PRO A 75 -10.85 6.08 -5.16
C PRO A 75 -11.68 4.96 -5.78
N GLU A 76 -12.65 5.32 -6.60
CA GLU A 76 -13.45 4.33 -7.32
C GLU A 76 -12.59 3.63 -8.36
N VAL A 77 -12.70 2.29 -8.38
CA VAL A 77 -12.03 1.46 -9.37
C VAL A 77 -13.14 0.94 -10.29
N GLY A 78 -13.22 1.60 -11.42
CA GLY A 78 -14.34 1.30 -12.30
C GLY A 78 -14.03 0.50 -13.50
#